data_90af0d73be4adbeefc917f2fc52a71e6
#
_entry.id   90af0d73be4adbeefc917f2fc52a71e6
#
_cell.length_a   1.000
_cell.length_b   1.000
_cell.length_c   1.000
_cell.angle_alpha   90.00
_cell.angle_beta   90.00
_cell.angle_gamma   90.00
#
_symmetry.space_group_name_H-M   'P 1'
#
loop_
_entity.id
_entity.type
_entity.pdbx_description
1 polymer ?
#
loop_
_entity_poly.entity_id
_entity_poly.type
_entity_poly.pdbx_seq_one_letter_code
_entity_poly.pdbx_strand_id
1 'polypeptide(L)'
;TVFIDAVDGSLARLVHVKSVLPKIDGALLDNIVDYLNYVITPCFFLLVKPGMLPADYVVPITAAITITSAYQFCQDDAKTPDHFFKGFPCYWNITVFYMYIFNTSMIVNTVLLSLFCVLIFIPVKYVYPSRLDYLTESRVLKILMHCCSALYGISSFCLLVNYPETNKLWVSLSLGYVGMYLFLSFYRTYYPMFKAKITANNKD
;
A
#
# COMPACT_ATOMS: atom_id res chain seq x y z
N THR A 1 13.87 1.78 -0.10
CA THR A 1 12.97 2.59 0.73
C THR A 1 12.05 1.70 1.55
N VAL A 2 11.16 0.87 0.96
CA VAL A 2 10.21 -0.03 1.66
C VAL A 2 10.86 -0.90 2.74
N PHE A 3 12.08 -1.43 2.49
CA PHE A 3 12.80 -2.23 3.47
C PHE A 3 13.28 -1.40 4.69
N ILE A 4 13.69 -0.16 4.45
CA ILE A 4 14.12 0.76 5.52
C ILE A 4 12.91 1.14 6.37
N ASP A 5 11.82 1.55 5.74
CA ASP A 5 10.53 1.87 6.36
C ASP A 5 10.00 0.74 7.26
N ALA A 6 10.15 -0.52 6.84
CA ALA A 6 9.72 -1.67 7.65
C ALA A 6 10.48 -1.82 8.99
N VAL A 7 11.68 -1.26 9.12
CA VAL A 7 12.56 -1.46 10.28
C VAL A 7 12.85 -0.18 11.07
N ASP A 8 12.71 1.02 10.48
CA ASP A 8 13.13 2.29 11.07
C ASP A 8 12.38 2.63 12.36
N GLY A 9 11.07 2.46 12.40
CA GLY A 9 10.28 2.66 13.60
C GLY A 9 10.67 1.72 14.76
N SER A 10 11.11 0.49 14.45
CA SER A 10 11.61 -0.45 15.45
C SER A 10 12.99 -0.06 15.93
N LEU A 11 13.86 0.38 15.03
CA LEU A 11 15.19 0.93 15.39
C LEU A 11 15.06 2.20 16.24
N ALA A 12 14.19 3.13 15.85
CA ALA A 12 13.96 4.36 16.59
C ALA A 12 13.50 4.10 18.04
N ARG A 13 12.63 3.11 18.23
CA ARG A 13 12.20 2.67 19.57
C ARG A 13 13.34 2.03 20.34
N LEU A 14 14.16 1.21 19.70
CA LEU A 14 15.30 0.51 20.33
C LEU A 14 16.34 1.49 20.88
N VAL A 15 16.66 2.55 20.13
CA VAL A 15 17.64 3.57 20.54
C VAL A 15 17.02 4.75 21.31
N HIS A 16 15.73 4.65 21.68
CA HIS A 16 15.02 5.67 22.44
C HIS A 16 15.14 7.09 21.84
N VAL A 17 15.00 7.22 20.52
CA VAL A 17 15.19 8.48 19.77
C VAL A 17 14.44 9.65 20.40
N LYS A 18 13.22 9.43 20.91
CA LYS A 18 12.41 10.49 21.52
C LYS A 18 13.06 11.10 22.78
N SER A 19 13.88 10.36 23.52
CA SER A 19 14.62 10.88 24.68
C SER A 19 15.88 11.65 24.28
N VAL A 20 16.48 11.28 23.15
CA VAL A 20 17.71 11.92 22.62
C VAL A 20 17.36 13.17 21.80
N LEU A 21 16.26 13.15 21.06
CA LEU A 21 15.81 14.23 20.17
C LEU A 21 14.36 14.66 20.51
N PRO A 22 14.09 15.21 21.71
CA PRO A 22 12.74 15.49 22.17
C PRO A 22 12.01 16.59 21.38
N LYS A 23 12.75 17.40 20.61
CA LYS A 23 12.21 18.50 19.80
C LYS A 23 11.79 18.07 18.40
N ILE A 24 12.10 16.83 17.98
CA ILE A 24 11.74 16.31 16.66
C ILE A 24 10.49 15.44 16.80
N ASP A 25 9.45 15.78 16.04
CA ASP A 25 8.29 14.92 15.89
C ASP A 25 8.62 13.78 14.90
N GLY A 26 8.98 12.62 15.45
CA GLY A 26 9.32 11.44 14.64
C GLY A 26 8.15 10.91 13.82
N ALA A 27 6.90 11.04 14.29
CA ALA A 27 5.73 10.59 13.55
C ALA A 27 5.46 11.49 12.33
N LEU A 28 5.66 12.80 12.48
CA LEU A 28 5.57 13.73 11.36
C LEU A 28 6.69 13.48 10.35
N LEU A 29 7.91 13.23 10.82
CA LEU A 29 9.04 12.90 9.95
C LEU A 29 8.78 11.61 9.15
N ASP A 30 8.29 10.57 9.81
CA ASP A 30 7.87 9.29 9.20
C ASP A 30 6.84 9.53 8.09
N ASN A 31 5.76 10.26 8.38
CA ASN A 31 4.74 10.62 7.38
C ASN A 31 5.31 11.39 6.18
N ILE A 32 6.27 12.31 6.40
CA ILE A 32 6.92 13.05 5.30
C ILE A 32 7.77 12.11 4.45
N VAL A 33 8.57 11.26 5.07
CA VAL A 33 9.42 10.28 4.37
C VAL A 33 8.55 9.28 3.60
N ASP A 34 7.47 8.81 4.21
CA ASP A 34 6.49 7.93 3.55
C ASP A 34 5.87 8.61 2.32
N TYR A 35 5.43 9.84 2.45
CA TYR A 35 4.87 10.59 1.33
C TYR A 35 5.88 10.75 0.18
N LEU A 36 7.14 11.06 0.49
CA LEU A 36 8.21 11.14 -0.52
C LEU A 36 8.43 9.79 -1.21
N ASN A 37 8.45 8.70 -0.48
CA ASN A 37 8.76 7.36 -0.99
C ASN A 37 7.59 6.71 -1.73
N TYR A 38 6.38 6.83 -1.20
CA TYR A 38 5.20 6.13 -1.73
C TYR A 38 4.44 6.95 -2.78
N VAL A 39 4.63 8.28 -2.78
CA VAL A 39 3.90 9.20 -3.69
C VAL A 39 4.83 9.93 -4.64
N ILE A 40 5.77 10.71 -4.13
CA ILE A 40 6.61 11.58 -4.98
C ILE A 40 7.55 10.76 -5.89
N THR A 41 8.20 9.74 -5.35
CA THR A 41 9.11 8.87 -6.13
C THR A 41 8.40 8.19 -7.31
N PRO A 42 7.24 7.51 -7.16
CA PRO A 42 6.52 6.96 -8.30
C PRO A 42 5.97 8.03 -9.25
N CYS A 43 5.54 9.19 -8.76
CA CYS A 43 5.16 10.31 -9.63
C CYS A 43 6.33 10.79 -10.48
N PHE A 44 7.51 10.93 -9.88
CA PHE A 44 8.71 11.28 -10.62
C PHE A 44 9.06 10.24 -11.69
N PHE A 45 8.93 8.94 -11.36
CA PHE A 45 9.12 7.87 -12.34
C PHE A 45 8.15 7.98 -13.52
N LEU A 46 6.86 8.24 -13.25
CA LEU A 46 5.86 8.45 -14.31
C LEU A 46 6.17 9.65 -15.19
N LEU A 47 6.75 10.73 -14.63
CA LEU A 47 7.14 11.93 -15.36
C LEU A 47 8.34 11.69 -16.30
N VAL A 48 9.33 10.90 -15.86
CA VAL A 48 10.59 10.72 -16.60
C VAL A 48 10.62 9.48 -17.50
N LYS A 49 9.74 8.48 -17.24
CA LYS A 49 9.71 7.23 -18.02
C LYS A 49 8.69 7.33 -19.16
N PRO A 50 9.14 7.45 -20.44
CA PRO A 50 8.24 7.45 -21.58
C PRO A 50 7.43 6.14 -21.69
N GLY A 51 6.22 6.24 -22.21
CA GLY A 51 5.37 5.07 -22.47
C GLY A 51 4.54 4.60 -21.27
N MET A 52 4.70 5.21 -20.10
CA MET A 52 3.86 4.91 -18.93
C MET A 52 2.48 5.58 -19.00
N LEU A 53 2.43 6.82 -19.50
CA LEU A 53 1.22 7.62 -19.67
C LEU A 53 1.26 8.37 -21.00
N PRO A 54 0.09 8.74 -21.60
CA PRO A 54 0.06 9.67 -22.71
C PRO A 54 0.60 11.04 -22.29
N ALA A 55 1.36 11.72 -23.16
CA ALA A 55 2.05 12.95 -22.84
C ALA A 55 1.15 14.04 -22.22
N ASP A 56 -0.06 14.21 -22.73
CA ASP A 56 -1.02 15.20 -22.24
C ASP A 56 -1.57 14.89 -20.84
N TYR A 57 -1.50 13.63 -20.41
CA TYR A 57 -2.05 13.16 -19.12
C TYR A 57 -0.99 12.98 -18.03
N VAL A 58 0.30 13.03 -18.36
CA VAL A 58 1.38 12.80 -17.38
C VAL A 58 1.29 13.81 -16.23
N VAL A 59 1.24 15.11 -16.53
CA VAL A 59 1.18 16.15 -15.51
C VAL A 59 -0.16 16.16 -14.75
N PRO A 60 -1.34 16.11 -15.41
CA PRO A 60 -2.61 16.05 -14.69
C PRO A 60 -2.73 14.84 -13.76
N ILE A 61 -2.30 13.64 -14.19
CA ILE A 61 -2.40 12.43 -13.37
C ILE A 61 -1.44 12.49 -12.18
N THR A 62 -0.18 12.88 -12.37
CA THR A 62 0.77 13.01 -11.27
C THR A 62 0.37 14.10 -10.28
N ALA A 63 -0.21 15.21 -10.74
CA ALA A 63 -0.80 16.23 -9.87
C ALA A 63 -1.99 15.68 -9.08
N ALA A 64 -2.90 14.92 -9.72
CA ALA A 64 -4.02 14.29 -9.02
C ALA A 64 -3.52 13.31 -7.94
N ILE A 65 -2.55 12.46 -8.27
CA ILE A 65 -1.93 11.52 -7.31
C ILE A 65 -1.36 12.28 -6.10
N THR A 66 -0.56 13.31 -6.34
CA THR A 66 0.08 14.06 -5.25
C THR A 66 -0.94 14.77 -4.37
N ILE A 67 -1.94 15.43 -4.94
CA ILE A 67 -2.95 16.18 -4.18
C ILE A 67 -3.85 15.23 -3.36
N THR A 68 -4.37 14.16 -3.99
CA THR A 68 -5.24 13.20 -3.29
C THR A 68 -4.51 12.43 -2.21
N SER A 69 -3.23 12.10 -2.45
CA SER A 69 -2.39 11.47 -1.43
C SER A 69 -2.05 12.42 -0.29
N ALA A 70 -1.75 13.70 -0.55
CA ALA A 70 -1.55 14.70 0.50
C ALA A 70 -2.77 14.79 1.40
N TYR A 71 -3.98 14.80 0.82
CA TYR A 71 -5.23 14.74 1.58
C TYR A 71 -5.28 13.49 2.48
N GLN A 72 -4.96 12.30 1.96
CA GLN A 72 -4.96 11.05 2.71
C GLN A 72 -3.96 11.07 3.88
N PHE A 73 -2.73 11.59 3.64
CA PHE A 73 -1.70 11.66 4.67
C PHE A 73 -2.00 12.70 5.77
N CYS A 74 -2.86 13.69 5.48
CA CYS A 74 -3.28 14.71 6.44
C CYS A 74 -4.53 14.31 7.25
N GLN A 75 -5.18 13.17 6.95
CA GLN A 75 -6.36 12.74 7.69
C GLN A 75 -6.00 12.10 9.03
N ASP A 76 -6.58 12.59 10.12
CA ASP A 76 -6.41 12.03 11.46
C ASP A 76 -6.97 10.60 11.58
N ASP A 77 -8.01 10.28 10.79
CA ASP A 77 -8.68 8.98 10.78
C ASP A 77 -8.26 8.07 9.61
N ALA A 78 -7.17 8.41 8.90
CA ALA A 78 -6.62 7.56 7.84
C ALA A 78 -6.20 6.17 8.36
N LYS A 79 -5.77 6.09 9.61
CA LYS A 79 -5.48 4.86 10.35
C LYS A 79 -6.59 4.62 11.36
N THR A 80 -7.43 3.62 11.13
CA THR A 80 -8.57 3.32 12.00
C THR A 80 -8.13 2.77 13.35
N PRO A 81 -8.94 2.90 14.45
CA PRO A 81 -8.60 2.36 15.77
C PRO A 81 -8.40 0.83 15.77
N ASP A 82 -9.01 0.11 14.83
CA ASP A 82 -8.85 -1.33 14.62
C ASP A 82 -7.69 -1.69 13.67
N HIS A 83 -6.74 -0.74 13.46
CA HIS A 83 -5.49 -0.91 12.72
C HIS A 83 -5.65 -1.25 11.23
N PHE A 84 -6.57 -0.58 10.54
CA PHE A 84 -6.71 -0.61 9.10
C PHE A 84 -6.47 0.78 8.50
N PHE A 85 -6.15 0.83 7.22
CA PHE A 85 -6.23 2.07 6.45
C PHE A 85 -7.64 2.30 5.94
N LYS A 86 -8.14 3.51 6.04
CA LYS A 86 -9.41 3.96 5.48
C LYS A 86 -9.17 4.58 4.11
N GLY A 87 -9.73 4.01 3.07
CA GLY A 87 -9.47 4.40 1.69
C GLY A 87 -8.18 3.79 1.12
N PHE A 88 -7.93 3.97 -0.17
CA PHE A 88 -6.73 3.46 -0.82
C PHE A 88 -5.45 3.98 -0.11
N PRO A 89 -4.54 3.11 0.34
CA PRO A 89 -3.43 3.48 1.23
C PRO A 89 -2.22 4.10 0.52
N CYS A 90 -2.43 4.72 -0.63
CA CYS A 90 -1.39 5.42 -1.42
C CYS A 90 -0.18 4.53 -1.80
N TYR A 91 -0.40 3.24 -2.10
CA TYR A 91 0.66 2.32 -2.55
C TYR A 91 1.01 2.53 -4.03
N TRP A 92 1.32 3.77 -4.41
CA TRP A 92 1.63 4.14 -5.78
C TRP A 92 2.91 3.48 -6.29
N ASN A 93 3.90 3.29 -5.42
CA ASN A 93 5.14 2.57 -5.72
C ASN A 93 4.85 1.13 -6.18
N ILE A 94 3.96 0.41 -5.51
CA ILE A 94 3.55 -0.96 -5.89
C ILE A 94 2.76 -0.94 -7.20
N THR A 95 1.83 0.01 -7.34
CA THR A 95 1.03 0.16 -8.55
C THR A 95 1.89 0.43 -9.78
N VAL A 96 2.79 1.42 -9.70
CA VAL A 96 3.68 1.79 -10.80
C VAL A 96 4.71 0.69 -11.08
N PHE A 97 5.18 -0.01 -10.04
CA PHE A 97 6.04 -1.19 -10.20
C PHE A 97 5.39 -2.25 -11.09
N TYR A 98 4.14 -2.66 -10.82
CA TYR A 98 3.46 -3.65 -11.64
C TYR A 98 3.15 -3.15 -13.05
N MET A 99 2.77 -1.87 -13.20
CA MET A 99 2.59 -1.26 -14.52
C MET A 99 3.87 -1.34 -15.34
N TYR A 100 5.03 -1.11 -14.72
CA TYR A 100 6.32 -1.19 -15.37
C TYR A 100 6.72 -2.64 -15.70
N ILE A 101 6.63 -3.56 -14.73
CA ILE A 101 7.03 -4.97 -14.92
C ILE A 101 6.18 -5.66 -15.98
N PHE A 102 4.87 -5.38 -16.04
CA PHE A 102 3.97 -6.00 -17.01
C PHE A 102 3.84 -5.22 -18.32
N ASN A 103 4.57 -4.09 -18.44
CA ASN A 103 4.51 -3.22 -19.60
C ASN A 103 3.05 -2.92 -20.02
N THR A 104 2.23 -2.55 -19.06
CA THR A 104 0.80 -2.27 -19.30
C THR A 104 0.62 -1.05 -20.20
N SER A 105 -0.47 -1.03 -20.98
CA SER A 105 -0.71 0.05 -21.93
C SER A 105 -0.97 1.39 -21.21
N MET A 106 -0.59 2.50 -21.85
CA MET A 106 -0.80 3.86 -21.33
C MET A 106 -2.26 4.14 -20.95
N ILE A 107 -3.22 3.59 -21.71
CA ILE A 107 -4.65 3.76 -21.42
C ILE A 107 -5.02 3.05 -20.11
N VAL A 108 -4.59 1.79 -19.94
CA VAL A 108 -4.82 1.02 -18.72
C VAL A 108 -4.21 1.74 -17.51
N ASN A 109 -2.99 2.24 -17.65
CA ASN A 109 -2.31 2.98 -16.58
C ASN A 109 -3.09 4.25 -16.19
N THR A 110 -3.53 5.03 -17.18
CA THR A 110 -4.33 6.24 -16.95
C THR A 110 -5.62 5.94 -16.20
N VAL A 111 -6.36 4.91 -16.64
CA VAL A 111 -7.62 4.51 -16.00
C VAL A 111 -7.41 4.02 -14.58
N LEU A 112 -6.43 3.14 -14.35
CA LEU A 112 -6.16 2.59 -13.03
C LEU A 112 -5.67 3.66 -12.05
N LEU A 113 -4.76 4.55 -12.46
CA LEU A 113 -4.26 5.62 -11.60
C LEU A 113 -5.37 6.61 -11.25
N SER A 114 -6.23 6.97 -12.22
CA SER A 114 -7.40 7.82 -11.97
C SER A 114 -8.40 7.15 -11.01
N LEU A 115 -8.67 5.86 -11.20
CA LEU A 115 -9.54 5.07 -10.31
C LEU A 115 -8.99 5.05 -8.88
N PHE A 116 -7.70 4.83 -8.69
CA PHE A 116 -7.09 4.78 -7.36
C PHE A 116 -7.10 6.14 -6.66
N CYS A 117 -6.99 7.27 -7.41
CA CYS A 117 -7.21 8.60 -6.85
C CYS A 117 -8.64 8.74 -6.28
N VAL A 118 -9.64 8.19 -6.95
CA VAL A 118 -11.03 8.19 -6.45
C VAL A 118 -11.18 7.26 -5.25
N LEU A 119 -10.53 6.09 -5.26
CA LEU A 119 -10.61 5.10 -4.16
C LEU A 119 -10.02 5.61 -2.84
N ILE A 120 -9.20 6.64 -2.85
CA ILE A 120 -8.75 7.33 -1.62
C ILE A 120 -9.93 7.84 -0.80
N PHE A 121 -10.97 8.36 -1.46
CA PHE A 121 -12.16 8.94 -0.81
C PHE A 121 -13.24 7.89 -0.44
N ILE A 122 -13.08 6.64 -0.90
CA ILE A 122 -14.03 5.57 -0.61
C ILE A 122 -13.58 4.84 0.66
N PRO A 123 -14.39 4.80 1.74
CA PRO A 123 -13.98 4.28 3.05
C PRO A 123 -13.95 2.74 3.09
N VAL A 124 -13.17 2.12 2.22
CA VAL A 124 -12.83 0.69 2.27
C VAL A 124 -11.68 0.50 3.27
N LYS A 125 -11.76 -0.51 4.12
CA LYS A 125 -10.70 -0.85 5.07
C LYS A 125 -9.64 -1.71 4.39
N TYR A 126 -8.43 -1.18 4.29
CA TYR A 126 -7.27 -1.93 3.81
C TYR A 126 -6.41 -2.42 4.96
N VAL A 127 -5.96 -3.68 4.88
CA VAL A 127 -5.09 -4.29 5.89
C VAL A 127 -3.79 -3.52 6.02
N TYR A 128 -3.29 -3.37 7.24
CA TYR A 128 -2.00 -2.73 7.51
C TYR A 128 -0.90 -3.81 7.58
N PRO A 129 -0.05 -3.98 6.55
CA PRO A 129 0.90 -5.10 6.47
C PRO A 129 1.90 -5.18 7.63
N SER A 130 2.34 -4.05 8.17
CA SER A 130 3.27 -4.02 9.31
C SER A 130 2.56 -4.27 10.66
N ARG A 131 1.24 -4.37 10.70
CA ARG A 131 0.42 -4.60 11.89
C ARG A 131 -0.41 -5.88 11.80
N LEU A 132 0.09 -6.90 11.12
CA LEU A 132 -0.60 -8.20 10.94
C LEU A 132 -0.92 -8.88 12.28
N ASP A 133 -0.21 -8.54 13.34
CA ASP A 133 -0.44 -9.06 14.70
C ASP A 133 -1.86 -8.81 15.24
N TYR A 134 -2.54 -7.76 14.75
CA TYR A 134 -3.92 -7.45 15.14
C TYR A 134 -4.99 -8.23 14.38
N LEU A 135 -4.63 -8.92 13.30
CA LEU A 135 -5.59 -9.69 12.51
C LEU A 135 -5.96 -11.02 13.16
N THR A 136 -5.08 -11.59 13.98
CA THR A 136 -5.27 -12.90 14.61
C THR A 136 -4.47 -13.01 15.91
N GLU A 137 -4.96 -13.82 16.83
CA GLU A 137 -4.24 -14.20 18.05
C GLU A 137 -3.31 -15.41 17.84
N SER A 138 -3.54 -16.18 16.77
CA SER A 138 -2.77 -17.39 16.45
C SER A 138 -1.32 -17.06 16.06
N ARG A 139 -0.35 -17.54 16.85
CA ARG A 139 1.09 -17.40 16.55
C ARG A 139 1.47 -17.97 15.19
N VAL A 140 0.91 -19.12 14.85
CA VAL A 140 1.21 -19.78 13.57
C VAL A 140 0.76 -18.92 12.40
N LEU A 141 -0.44 -18.34 12.47
CA LEU A 141 -0.95 -17.48 11.41
C LEU A 141 -0.15 -16.17 11.29
N LYS A 142 0.28 -15.58 12.40
CA LYS A 142 1.18 -14.41 12.39
C LYS A 142 2.50 -14.71 11.66
N ILE A 143 3.15 -15.82 12.02
CA ILE A 143 4.40 -16.25 11.38
C ILE A 143 4.18 -16.49 9.88
N LEU A 144 3.10 -17.18 9.51
CA LEU A 144 2.76 -17.44 8.12
C LEU A 144 2.60 -16.12 7.32
N MET A 145 1.89 -15.14 7.88
CA MET A 145 1.68 -13.83 7.23
C MET A 145 3.00 -13.07 7.05
N HIS A 146 3.89 -13.08 8.06
CA HIS A 146 5.22 -12.49 7.93
C HIS A 146 6.10 -13.21 6.89
N CYS A 147 6.03 -14.55 6.84
CA CYS A 147 6.70 -15.33 5.80
C CYS A 147 6.17 -14.99 4.39
N CYS A 148 4.85 -14.83 4.23
CA CYS A 148 4.26 -14.41 2.97
C CYS A 148 4.70 -13.00 2.58
N SER A 149 4.81 -12.06 3.53
CA SER A 149 5.31 -10.71 3.27
C SER A 149 6.79 -10.71 2.87
N ALA A 150 7.63 -11.51 3.52
CA ALA A 150 9.03 -11.67 3.15
C ALA A 150 9.18 -12.29 1.75
N LEU A 151 8.38 -13.32 1.45
CA LEU A 151 8.35 -13.96 0.13
C LEU A 151 7.89 -12.99 -0.96
N TYR A 152 6.93 -12.14 -0.66
CA TYR A 152 6.51 -11.04 -1.54
C TYR A 152 7.66 -10.07 -1.84
N GLY A 153 8.40 -9.65 -0.81
CA GLY A 153 9.58 -8.79 -0.98
C GLY A 153 10.65 -9.42 -1.87
N ILE A 154 10.96 -10.70 -1.63
CA ILE A 154 11.94 -11.46 -2.42
C ILE A 154 11.46 -11.61 -3.88
N SER A 155 10.20 -11.99 -4.09
CA SER A 155 9.65 -12.17 -5.43
C SER A 155 9.62 -10.86 -6.22
N SER A 156 9.25 -9.75 -5.59
CA SER A 156 9.25 -8.42 -6.21
C SER A 156 10.68 -7.96 -6.57
N PHE A 157 11.65 -8.22 -5.70
CA PHE A 157 13.06 -7.97 -5.98
C PHE A 157 13.58 -8.80 -7.15
N CYS A 158 13.27 -10.11 -7.19
CA CYS A 158 13.64 -10.99 -8.28
C CYS A 158 13.02 -10.54 -9.62
N LEU A 159 11.77 -10.08 -9.63
CA LEU A 159 11.12 -9.53 -10.82
C LEU A 159 11.84 -8.28 -11.34
N LEU A 160 12.32 -7.43 -10.44
CA LEU A 160 13.02 -6.21 -10.82
C LEU A 160 14.40 -6.49 -11.39
N VAL A 161 15.17 -7.38 -10.74
CA VAL A 161 16.55 -7.73 -11.15
C VAL A 161 16.57 -8.47 -12.49
N ASN A 162 15.59 -9.32 -12.75
CA ASN A 162 15.52 -10.10 -13.98
C ASN A 162 14.77 -9.39 -15.13
N TYR A 163 14.30 -8.17 -14.92
CA TYR A 163 13.62 -7.42 -15.97
C TYR A 163 14.50 -7.25 -17.22
N PRO A 164 14.01 -7.45 -18.46
CA PRO A 164 12.59 -7.65 -18.84
C PRO A 164 12.08 -9.09 -18.79
N GLU A 165 12.91 -10.07 -18.44
CA GLU A 165 12.51 -11.47 -18.36
C GLU A 165 11.69 -11.73 -17.08
N THR A 166 10.38 -11.95 -17.26
CA THR A 166 9.50 -12.23 -16.14
C THR A 166 9.33 -13.73 -15.92
N ASN A 167 9.87 -14.24 -14.81
CA ASN A 167 9.67 -15.64 -14.42
C ASN A 167 8.25 -15.81 -13.84
N LYS A 168 7.49 -16.76 -14.39
CA LYS A 168 6.10 -17.05 -13.99
C LYS A 168 5.96 -17.38 -12.50
N LEU A 169 6.94 -18.02 -11.89
CA LEU A 169 6.94 -18.34 -10.47
C LEU A 169 6.91 -17.06 -9.62
N TRP A 170 7.83 -16.12 -9.88
CA TRP A 170 7.91 -14.88 -9.13
C TRP A 170 6.68 -14.00 -9.35
N VAL A 171 6.15 -13.97 -10.58
CA VAL A 171 4.88 -13.30 -10.89
C VAL A 171 3.74 -13.88 -10.07
N SER A 172 3.58 -15.22 -10.06
CA SER A 172 2.49 -15.89 -9.34
C SER A 172 2.58 -15.67 -7.82
N LEU A 173 3.77 -15.74 -7.24
CA LEU A 173 3.98 -15.51 -5.81
C LEU A 173 3.66 -14.05 -5.43
N SER A 174 4.14 -13.11 -6.23
CA SER A 174 3.93 -11.68 -6.00
C SER A 174 2.45 -11.29 -6.14
N LEU A 175 1.78 -11.70 -7.22
CA LEU A 175 0.35 -11.44 -7.43
C LEU A 175 -0.53 -12.22 -6.44
N GLY A 176 -0.13 -13.43 -6.05
CA GLY A 176 -0.83 -14.22 -5.03
C GLY A 176 -0.89 -13.49 -3.69
N TYR A 177 0.22 -12.84 -3.28
CA TYR A 177 0.23 -12.00 -2.07
C TYR A 177 -0.68 -10.79 -2.21
N VAL A 178 -0.63 -10.07 -3.33
CA VAL A 178 -1.52 -8.92 -3.59
C VAL A 178 -2.98 -9.36 -3.58
N GLY A 179 -3.31 -10.49 -4.20
CA GLY A 179 -4.66 -11.05 -4.19
C GLY A 179 -5.13 -11.41 -2.78
N MET A 180 -4.28 -12.05 -1.97
CA MET A 180 -4.54 -12.33 -0.55
C MET A 180 -4.77 -11.04 0.25
N TYR A 181 -3.93 -10.04 0.05
CA TYR A 181 -4.05 -8.72 0.69
C TYR A 181 -5.39 -8.05 0.39
N LEU A 182 -5.77 -7.99 -0.88
CA LEU A 182 -7.05 -7.41 -1.31
C LEU A 182 -8.23 -8.22 -0.75
N PHE A 183 -8.18 -9.55 -0.83
CA PHE A 183 -9.23 -10.42 -0.28
C PHE A 183 -9.44 -10.17 1.22
N LEU A 184 -8.37 -10.14 2.01
CA LEU A 184 -8.45 -9.87 3.45
C LEU A 184 -9.02 -8.47 3.74
N SER A 185 -8.64 -7.46 2.94
CA SER A 185 -9.13 -6.09 3.07
C SER A 185 -10.64 -6.02 2.80
N PHE A 186 -11.11 -6.61 1.70
CA PHE A 186 -12.55 -6.67 1.39
C PHE A 186 -13.32 -7.50 2.42
N TYR A 187 -12.81 -8.65 2.81
CA TYR A 187 -13.44 -9.50 3.82
C TYR A 187 -13.68 -8.72 5.14
N ARG A 188 -12.67 -8.02 5.63
CA ARG A 188 -12.76 -7.24 6.88
C ARG A 188 -13.68 -6.03 6.75
N THR A 189 -13.78 -5.42 5.58
CA THR A 189 -14.70 -4.29 5.34
C THR A 189 -16.17 -4.74 5.36
N TYR A 190 -16.49 -5.83 4.69
CA TYR A 190 -17.88 -6.19 4.39
C TYR A 190 -18.44 -7.29 5.28
N TYR A 191 -17.62 -8.22 5.79
CA TYR A 191 -18.10 -9.34 6.61
C TYR A 191 -18.88 -8.92 7.87
N PRO A 192 -18.47 -7.91 8.65
CA PRO A 192 -19.26 -7.44 9.80
C PRO A 192 -20.64 -6.91 9.39
N MET A 193 -20.73 -6.23 8.24
CA MET A 193 -21.99 -5.71 7.69
C MET A 193 -22.92 -6.85 7.27
N PHE A 194 -22.40 -7.89 6.60
CA PHE A 194 -23.18 -9.07 6.23
C PHE A 194 -23.66 -9.83 7.45
N LYS A 195 -22.81 -10.03 8.45
CA LYS A 195 -23.19 -10.72 9.70
C LYS A 195 -24.31 -9.97 10.45
N ALA A 196 -24.20 -8.66 10.56
CA ALA A 196 -25.24 -7.83 11.19
C ALA A 196 -26.59 -7.94 10.46
N LYS A 197 -26.58 -7.94 9.12
CA LYS A 197 -27.78 -8.08 8.28
C LYS A 197 -28.44 -9.44 8.41
N ILE A 198 -27.67 -10.53 8.47
CA ILE A 198 -28.17 -11.89 8.67
C ILE A 198 -28.78 -12.05 10.06
N THR A 199 -28.15 -11.45 11.09
CA THR A 199 -28.66 -11.53 12.47
C THR A 199 -29.95 -10.70 12.66
N ALA A 200 -30.13 -9.63 11.90
CA ALA A 200 -31.36 -8.83 11.90
C ALA A 200 -32.52 -9.62 11.23
N ASN A 201 -32.27 -10.22 10.05
CA ASN A 201 -33.30 -10.99 9.32
C ASN A 201 -33.74 -12.30 10.03
N ASN A 202 -32.95 -12.81 10.96
CA ASN A 202 -33.33 -14.02 11.75
C ASN A 202 -34.08 -13.67 13.05
N LYS A 203 -34.39 -12.40 13.29
CA LYS A 203 -35.17 -11.94 14.45
C LYS A 203 -36.61 -11.51 14.11
N ASP A 204 -36.90 -11.46 12.80
CA ASP A 204 -38.25 -11.30 12.23
C ASP A 204 -38.83 -12.67 11.87
#